data_e8d58a6400daa658f7699b304eb1246d
#
_entry.id   e8d58a6400daa658f7699b304eb1246d
#
_cell.length_a   1.000
_cell.length_b   1.000
_cell.length_c   1.000
_cell.angle_alpha   90.00
_cell.angle_beta   90.00
_cell.angle_gamma   90.00
#
_symmetry.space_group_name_H-M   'P 1'
#
loop_
_entity.id
_entity.type
_entity.pdbx_description
1 polymer ?
#
loop_
_entity_poly.entity_id
_entity_poly.type
_entity_poly.pdbx_seq_one_letter_code
_entity_poly.pdbx_strand_id
1 'polypeptide(L)'
;NCRYNLAVRRTLEAITENYKGDRSSADYKAMEVYLKRVWFSNGIHHHYGEEKFVPGFSEEFFVSAVKGLDPNAVPVRDGQTVDQFLAELVPVIFDPSVLSKRTVQSGDQDLILASANNYYGGGITQHEVEAFYDKMKDPKDETPISYGLNSRLVKEDGKIVEKVWKVGGLYTQAIEKIVAELQLAVPFAENE
;
A
#
# COMPACT_ATOMS: atom_id res chain seq x y z
N ASN A 1 -0.70 -1.62 -2.31
CA ASN A 1 -1.25 -0.81 -1.22
C ASN A 1 -0.20 0.12 -0.59
N CYS A 2 0.94 -0.38 -0.12
CA CYS A 2 2.01 0.48 0.43
C CYS A 2 2.42 1.60 -0.53
N ARG A 3 2.49 1.31 -1.82
CA ARG A 3 2.83 2.29 -2.85
C ARG A 3 1.82 3.45 -2.89
N TYR A 4 0.52 3.16 -2.89
CA TYR A 4 -0.51 4.19 -2.93
C TYR A 4 -0.57 4.97 -1.62
N ASN A 5 -0.53 4.29 -0.49
CA ASN A 5 -0.55 4.94 0.82
C ASN A 5 0.62 5.92 0.99
N LEU A 6 1.82 5.52 0.55
CA LEU A 6 3.00 6.38 0.62
C LEU A 6 2.88 7.57 -0.33
N ALA A 7 2.39 7.37 -1.56
CA ALA A 7 2.19 8.43 -2.54
C ALA A 7 1.16 9.44 -2.03
N VAL A 8 -0.02 8.99 -1.56
CA VAL A 8 -1.05 9.86 -0.99
C VAL A 8 -0.49 10.66 0.18
N ARG A 9 0.14 10.00 1.16
CA ARG A 9 0.69 10.66 2.34
C ARG A 9 1.70 11.74 1.96
N ARG A 10 2.71 11.40 1.16
CA ARG A 10 3.75 12.36 0.75
C ARG A 10 3.22 13.53 -0.05
N THR A 11 2.22 13.30 -0.89
CA THR A 11 1.58 14.38 -1.66
C THR A 11 0.84 15.35 -0.74
N LEU A 12 0.06 14.84 0.21
CA LEU A 12 -0.66 15.69 1.17
C LEU A 12 0.30 16.43 2.12
N GLU A 13 1.39 15.78 2.54
CA GLU A 13 2.47 16.42 3.31
C GLU A 13 3.12 17.54 2.49
N ALA A 14 3.47 17.31 1.24
CA ALA A 14 4.05 18.32 0.35
C ALA A 14 3.11 19.53 0.13
N ILE A 15 1.80 19.27 -0.01
CA ILE A 15 0.81 20.37 -0.06
C ILE A 15 0.83 21.14 1.26
N THR A 16 0.76 20.46 2.40
CA THR A 16 0.72 21.11 3.71
C THR A 16 1.95 22.00 3.95
N GLU A 17 3.12 21.55 3.51
CA GLU A 17 4.37 22.30 3.66
C GLU A 17 4.49 23.49 2.69
N ASN A 18 4.05 23.32 1.44
CA ASN A 18 4.41 24.24 0.35
C ASN A 18 3.22 25.01 -0.25
N TYR A 19 1.97 24.77 0.18
CA TYR A 19 0.80 25.42 -0.39
C TYR A 19 0.81 26.93 -0.15
N LYS A 20 0.68 27.69 -1.23
CA LYS A 20 0.72 29.16 -1.24
C LYS A 20 -0.67 29.82 -1.36
N GLY A 21 -1.73 29.02 -1.50
CA GLY A 21 -3.09 29.50 -1.58
C GLY A 21 -3.72 29.77 -0.21
N ASP A 22 -5.04 29.95 -0.19
CA ASP A 22 -5.79 30.21 1.04
C ASP A 22 -5.90 28.97 1.93
N ARG A 23 -5.10 28.94 2.98
CA ARG A 23 -5.12 27.87 4.02
C ARG A 23 -6.34 27.93 4.94
N SER A 24 -7.12 29.02 4.88
CA SER A 24 -8.37 29.15 5.64
C SER A 24 -9.57 28.56 4.91
N SER A 25 -9.42 28.20 3.63
CA SER A 25 -10.47 27.63 2.80
C SER A 25 -11.02 26.32 3.36
N ALA A 26 -12.28 26.01 3.05
CA ALA A 26 -12.92 24.77 3.46
C ALA A 26 -12.19 23.53 2.93
N ASP A 27 -11.78 23.54 1.68
CA ASP A 27 -11.04 22.45 1.05
C ASP A 27 -9.69 22.19 1.72
N TYR A 28 -8.91 23.25 2.00
CA TYR A 28 -7.62 23.08 2.67
C TYR A 28 -7.77 22.47 4.07
N LYS A 29 -8.72 22.96 4.87
CA LYS A 29 -9.02 22.41 6.19
C LYS A 29 -9.49 20.95 6.14
N ALA A 30 -10.34 20.62 5.16
CA ALA A 30 -10.79 19.25 4.95
C ALA A 30 -9.65 18.34 4.53
N MET A 31 -8.72 18.82 3.70
CA MET A 31 -7.51 18.09 3.33
C MET A 31 -6.59 17.82 4.55
N GLU A 32 -6.40 18.80 5.44
CA GLU A 32 -5.65 18.58 6.68
C GLU A 32 -6.29 17.50 7.58
N VAL A 33 -7.62 17.47 7.66
CA VAL A 33 -8.35 16.42 8.39
C VAL A 33 -8.12 15.06 7.73
N TYR A 34 -8.17 15.00 6.40
CA TYR A 34 -7.91 13.77 5.65
C TYR A 34 -6.48 13.28 5.87
N LEU A 35 -5.48 14.16 5.79
CA LEU A 35 -4.09 13.81 6.07
C LEU A 35 -3.90 13.25 7.49
N LYS A 36 -4.53 13.86 8.50
CA LYS A 36 -4.50 13.34 9.88
C LYS A 36 -5.09 11.91 9.97
N ARG A 37 -6.18 11.64 9.24
CA ARG A 37 -6.75 10.29 9.16
C ARG A 37 -5.78 9.31 8.49
N VAL A 38 -5.11 9.72 7.41
CA VAL A 38 -4.09 8.93 6.71
C VAL A 38 -2.91 8.61 7.64
N TRP A 39 -2.43 9.57 8.40
CA TRP A 39 -1.37 9.34 9.38
C TRP A 39 -1.80 8.36 10.47
N PHE A 40 -2.95 8.60 11.08
CA PHE A 40 -3.47 7.79 12.18
C PHE A 40 -3.73 6.33 11.76
N SER A 41 -4.26 6.13 10.57
CA SER A 41 -4.60 4.79 10.03
C SER A 41 -3.46 4.14 9.23
N ASN A 42 -2.33 4.82 9.09
CA ASN A 42 -1.19 4.41 8.25
C ASN A 42 -1.61 4.10 6.80
N GLY A 43 -2.51 4.90 6.25
CA GLY A 43 -3.01 4.77 4.88
C GLY A 43 -4.41 5.31 4.68
N ILE A 44 -4.93 5.10 3.47
CA ILE A 44 -6.22 5.65 3.02
C ILE A 44 -7.45 4.87 3.52
N HIS A 45 -7.26 3.79 4.26
CA HIS A 45 -8.33 2.96 4.78
C HIS A 45 -8.42 3.08 6.30
N HIS A 46 -9.65 3.00 6.82
CA HIS A 46 -9.87 2.99 8.26
C HIS A 46 -9.19 1.78 8.91
N HIS A 47 -8.46 2.01 9.99
CA HIS A 47 -7.59 0.99 10.59
C HIS A 47 -8.34 -0.20 11.23
N TYR A 48 -9.63 -0.02 11.61
CA TYR A 48 -10.50 -1.09 12.10
C TYR A 48 -11.55 -1.51 11.07
N GLY A 49 -12.25 -0.53 10.45
CA GLY A 49 -13.39 -0.79 9.56
C GLY A 49 -13.00 -1.19 8.14
N GLU A 50 -11.73 -1.08 7.76
CA GLU A 50 -11.18 -1.44 6.44
C GLU A 50 -11.67 -0.58 5.27
N GLU A 51 -12.67 0.31 5.47
CA GLU A 51 -13.23 1.16 4.43
C GLU A 51 -12.27 2.27 4.04
N LYS A 52 -12.32 2.66 2.77
CA LYS A 52 -11.58 3.80 2.26
C LYS A 52 -12.16 5.10 2.81
N PHE A 53 -11.28 6.01 3.23
CA PHE A 53 -11.70 7.37 3.59
C PHE A 53 -12.23 8.13 2.38
N VAL A 54 -13.37 8.77 2.55
CA VAL A 54 -13.91 9.73 1.59
C VAL A 54 -13.28 11.09 1.88
N PRO A 55 -12.66 11.75 0.89
CA PRO A 55 -12.14 13.09 1.06
C PRO A 55 -13.28 14.11 1.25
N GLY A 56 -13.07 15.07 2.15
CA GLY A 56 -13.99 16.19 2.35
C GLY A 56 -13.62 17.43 1.54
N PHE A 57 -12.64 17.35 0.66
CA PHE A 57 -12.17 18.41 -0.25
C PHE A 57 -12.40 17.98 -1.70
N SER A 58 -12.45 18.99 -2.59
CA SER A 58 -12.70 18.74 -4.01
C SER A 58 -11.48 18.19 -4.75
N GLU A 59 -11.74 17.45 -5.84
CA GLU A 59 -10.71 16.97 -6.76
C GLU A 59 -9.99 18.16 -7.41
N GLU A 60 -10.74 19.19 -7.82
CA GLU A 60 -10.23 20.41 -8.43
C GLU A 60 -9.24 21.13 -7.51
N PHE A 61 -9.57 21.24 -6.22
CA PHE A 61 -8.65 21.78 -5.22
C PHE A 61 -7.36 20.96 -5.16
N PHE A 62 -7.48 19.63 -5.04
CA PHE A 62 -6.33 18.74 -4.93
C PHE A 62 -5.40 18.84 -6.14
N VAL A 63 -5.96 18.72 -7.35
CA VAL A 63 -5.20 18.82 -8.61
C VAL A 63 -4.51 20.17 -8.73
N SER A 64 -5.23 21.27 -8.44
CA SER A 64 -4.68 22.63 -8.46
C SER A 64 -3.56 22.81 -7.43
N ALA A 65 -3.74 22.29 -6.21
CA ALA A 65 -2.74 22.38 -5.17
C ALA A 65 -1.45 21.63 -5.56
N VAL A 66 -1.56 20.40 -6.09
CA VAL A 66 -0.39 19.63 -6.54
C VAL A 66 0.32 20.29 -7.71
N LYS A 67 -0.42 20.79 -8.71
CA LYS A 67 0.17 21.52 -9.86
C LYS A 67 0.84 22.85 -9.47
N GLY A 68 0.44 23.43 -8.34
CA GLY A 68 1.04 24.65 -7.79
C GLY A 68 2.30 24.42 -6.97
N LEU A 69 2.68 23.17 -6.70
CA LEU A 69 3.92 22.84 -6.00
C LEU A 69 5.14 22.96 -6.92
N ASP A 70 6.33 23.09 -6.31
CA ASP A 70 7.58 22.82 -7.03
C ASP A 70 7.54 21.36 -7.53
N PRO A 71 7.81 21.09 -8.83
CA PRO A 71 7.83 19.74 -9.36
C PRO A 71 8.71 18.76 -8.56
N ASN A 72 9.78 19.23 -7.94
CA ASN A 72 10.66 18.42 -7.10
C ASN A 72 10.04 18.04 -5.74
N ALA A 73 9.01 18.76 -5.30
CA ALA A 73 8.27 18.44 -4.08
C ALA A 73 7.17 17.39 -4.31
N VAL A 74 6.79 17.14 -5.56
CA VAL A 74 5.79 16.11 -5.90
C VAL A 74 6.47 14.74 -5.92
N PRO A 75 5.96 13.72 -5.21
CA PRO A 75 6.60 12.41 -5.08
C PRO A 75 6.40 11.52 -6.34
N VAL A 76 6.73 12.06 -7.50
CA VAL A 76 6.72 11.33 -8.78
C VAL A 76 7.84 10.28 -8.83
N ARG A 77 7.67 9.27 -9.65
CA ARG A 77 8.70 8.28 -9.96
C ARG A 77 9.62 8.80 -11.06
N ASP A 78 10.80 8.21 -11.16
CA ASP A 78 11.75 8.52 -12.23
C ASP A 78 11.06 8.40 -13.61
N GLY A 79 11.14 9.48 -14.38
CA GLY A 79 10.54 9.58 -15.70
C GLY A 79 9.00 9.78 -15.72
N GLN A 80 8.34 9.90 -14.58
CA GLN A 80 6.90 10.17 -14.50
C GLN A 80 6.64 11.67 -14.44
N THR A 81 5.72 12.17 -15.28
CA THR A 81 5.26 13.56 -15.19
C THR A 81 4.23 13.73 -14.06
N VAL A 82 4.05 14.97 -13.60
CA VAL A 82 3.02 15.33 -12.60
C VAL A 82 1.62 14.98 -13.09
N ASP A 83 1.32 15.17 -14.37
CA ASP A 83 0.01 14.82 -14.94
C ASP A 83 -0.21 13.29 -14.96
N GLN A 84 0.80 12.51 -15.30
CA GLN A 84 0.73 11.04 -15.22
C GLN A 84 0.55 10.56 -13.76
N PHE A 85 1.26 11.20 -12.84
CA PHE A 85 1.12 10.91 -11.42
C PHE A 85 -0.29 11.21 -10.90
N LEU A 86 -0.85 12.37 -11.25
CA LEU A 86 -2.22 12.75 -10.88
C LEU A 86 -3.25 11.80 -11.51
N ALA A 87 -3.08 11.40 -12.77
CA ALA A 87 -3.96 10.43 -13.42
C ALA A 87 -4.00 9.08 -12.68
N GLU A 88 -2.90 8.66 -12.05
CA GLU A 88 -2.86 7.46 -11.22
C GLU A 88 -3.44 7.70 -9.81
N LEU A 89 -3.20 8.86 -9.20
CA LEU A 89 -3.48 9.11 -7.79
C LEU A 89 -4.91 9.60 -7.53
N VAL A 90 -5.47 10.40 -8.44
CA VAL A 90 -6.82 10.96 -8.30
C VAL A 90 -7.89 9.88 -8.14
N PRO A 91 -7.94 8.82 -8.97
CA PRO A 91 -8.91 7.74 -8.76
C PRO A 91 -8.71 7.01 -7.44
N VAL A 92 -7.46 6.88 -6.97
CA VAL A 92 -7.16 6.24 -5.67
C VAL A 92 -7.76 7.01 -4.51
N ILE A 93 -7.80 8.35 -4.58
CA ILE A 93 -8.34 9.20 -3.51
C ILE A 93 -9.86 9.38 -3.66
N PHE A 94 -10.34 9.70 -4.86
CA PHE A 94 -11.69 10.22 -5.07
C PHE A 94 -12.69 9.19 -5.57
N ASP A 95 -12.28 8.14 -6.33
CA ASP A 95 -13.20 7.12 -6.79
C ASP A 95 -13.49 6.09 -5.68
N PRO A 96 -14.73 6.01 -5.17
CA PRO A 96 -15.08 5.09 -4.09
C PRO A 96 -14.98 3.61 -4.50
N SER A 97 -14.99 3.30 -5.80
CA SER A 97 -14.88 1.93 -6.30
C SER A 97 -13.44 1.44 -6.39
N VAL A 98 -12.48 2.37 -6.50
CA VAL A 98 -11.05 2.04 -6.60
C VAL A 98 -10.47 1.80 -5.21
N LEU A 99 -9.96 0.60 -4.96
CA LEU A 99 -9.40 0.21 -3.67
C LEU A 99 -10.40 0.47 -2.51
N SER A 100 -11.65 0.11 -2.70
CA SER A 100 -12.77 0.44 -1.79
C SER A 100 -12.57 -0.07 -0.37
N LYS A 101 -11.93 -1.23 -0.20
CA LYS A 101 -11.57 -1.82 1.10
C LYS A 101 -10.12 -2.28 1.11
N ARG A 102 -9.47 -2.21 2.28
CA ARG A 102 -8.13 -2.78 2.49
C ARG A 102 -8.17 -4.30 2.38
N THR A 103 -9.12 -4.94 3.03
CA THR A 103 -9.30 -6.39 3.05
C THR A 103 -10.78 -6.72 2.95
N VAL A 104 -11.15 -7.57 1.98
CA VAL A 104 -12.49 -8.15 1.85
C VAL A 104 -12.38 -9.60 2.30
N GLN A 105 -13.14 -9.98 3.34
CA GLN A 105 -13.05 -11.30 3.98
C GLN A 105 -14.23 -12.23 3.64
N SER A 106 -15.30 -11.70 3.04
CA SER A 106 -16.51 -12.46 2.70
C SER A 106 -17.28 -11.78 1.59
N GLY A 107 -18.14 -12.56 0.92
CA GLY A 107 -19.01 -12.13 -0.18
C GLY A 107 -18.90 -13.08 -1.37
N ASP A 108 -19.71 -12.82 -2.40
CA ASP A 108 -19.77 -13.65 -3.61
C ASP A 108 -18.73 -13.27 -4.69
N GLN A 109 -18.02 -12.15 -4.49
CA GLN A 109 -16.95 -11.71 -5.38
C GLN A 109 -15.62 -12.39 -5.04
N ASP A 110 -14.67 -12.36 -5.98
CA ASP A 110 -13.28 -12.77 -5.70
C ASP A 110 -12.67 -11.88 -4.60
N LEU A 111 -12.40 -12.46 -3.45
CA LEU A 111 -11.96 -11.72 -2.26
C LEU A 111 -10.58 -11.08 -2.45
N ILE A 112 -9.71 -11.66 -3.27
CA ILE A 112 -8.37 -11.14 -3.54
C ILE A 112 -8.44 -9.96 -4.48
N LEU A 113 -9.21 -10.06 -5.55
CA LEU A 113 -9.39 -8.95 -6.50
C LEU A 113 -10.11 -7.75 -5.85
N ALA A 114 -11.04 -8.01 -4.94
CA ALA A 114 -11.76 -6.97 -4.22
C ALA A 114 -10.94 -6.29 -3.11
N SER A 115 -9.81 -6.89 -2.71
CA SER A 115 -8.96 -6.38 -1.62
C SER A 115 -7.80 -5.54 -2.13
N ALA A 116 -7.51 -4.44 -1.40
CA ALA A 116 -6.36 -3.57 -1.65
C ALA A 116 -5.16 -4.00 -0.81
N ASN A 117 -4.69 -5.22 -0.97
CA ASN A 117 -3.57 -5.78 -0.20
C ASN A 117 -2.24 -5.80 -0.97
N ASN A 118 -1.13 -6.15 -0.30
CA ASN A 118 0.20 -6.23 -0.89
C ASN A 118 0.68 -7.65 -1.20
N TYR A 119 -0.06 -8.66 -0.76
CA TYR A 119 0.37 -10.05 -0.86
C TYR A 119 0.19 -10.61 -2.28
N TYR A 120 -0.68 -10.00 -3.07
CA TYR A 120 -1.01 -10.46 -4.42
C TYR A 120 -0.79 -9.37 -5.44
N GLY A 121 -0.21 -9.73 -6.57
CA GLY A 121 -0.07 -8.85 -7.74
C GLY A 121 -1.41 -8.58 -8.41
N GLY A 122 -1.48 -7.53 -9.23
CA GLY A 122 -2.71 -7.20 -9.95
C GLY A 122 -3.19 -8.35 -10.83
N GLY A 123 -4.50 -8.60 -10.81
CA GLY A 123 -5.14 -9.61 -11.64
C GLY A 123 -4.92 -11.07 -11.22
N ILE A 124 -4.42 -11.33 -10.01
CA ILE A 124 -4.40 -12.67 -9.44
C ILE A 124 -5.72 -12.92 -8.73
N THR A 125 -6.37 -14.03 -9.07
CA THR A 125 -7.65 -14.45 -8.48
C THR A 125 -7.45 -15.32 -7.24
N GLN A 126 -8.48 -15.41 -6.39
CA GLN A 126 -8.49 -16.31 -5.24
C GLN A 126 -8.25 -17.77 -5.68
N HIS A 127 -8.94 -18.22 -6.73
CA HIS A 127 -8.76 -19.57 -7.25
C HIS A 127 -7.31 -19.88 -7.67
N GLU A 128 -6.63 -18.91 -8.30
CA GLU A 128 -5.22 -19.07 -8.70
C GLU A 128 -4.29 -19.18 -7.48
N VAL A 129 -4.56 -18.42 -6.43
CA VAL A 129 -3.79 -18.47 -5.16
C VAL A 129 -3.98 -19.82 -4.47
N GLU A 130 -5.22 -20.27 -4.34
CA GLU A 130 -5.55 -21.58 -3.76
C GLU A 130 -4.89 -22.71 -4.54
N ALA A 131 -5.02 -22.72 -5.86
CA ALA A 131 -4.40 -23.72 -6.72
C ALA A 131 -2.86 -23.68 -6.68
N PHE A 132 -2.26 -22.54 -6.41
CA PHE A 132 -0.82 -22.42 -6.24
C PHE A 132 -0.34 -23.07 -4.94
N TYR A 133 -0.96 -22.73 -3.81
CA TYR A 133 -0.55 -23.23 -2.51
C TYR A 133 -1.00 -24.67 -2.24
N ASP A 134 -2.12 -25.13 -2.80
CA ASP A 134 -2.58 -26.52 -2.63
C ASP A 134 -1.58 -27.55 -3.17
N LYS A 135 -0.78 -27.17 -4.17
CA LYS A 135 0.30 -28.03 -4.69
C LYS A 135 1.46 -28.23 -3.69
N MET A 136 1.56 -27.38 -2.68
CA MET A 136 2.62 -27.44 -1.67
C MET A 136 2.17 -28.16 -0.39
N LYS A 137 0.85 -28.36 -0.22
CA LYS A 137 0.29 -29.03 0.97
C LYS A 137 0.47 -30.54 0.88
N ASP A 138 0.94 -31.13 1.95
CA ASP A 138 0.87 -32.59 2.14
C ASP A 138 -0.46 -32.92 2.84
N PRO A 139 -1.38 -33.65 2.19
CA PRO A 139 -2.66 -34.03 2.80
C PRO A 139 -2.52 -34.93 4.04
N LYS A 140 -1.33 -35.50 4.30
CA LYS A 140 -1.03 -36.34 5.47
C LYS A 140 -0.38 -35.57 6.61
N ASP A 141 -0.05 -34.27 6.39
CA ASP A 141 0.53 -33.47 7.44
C ASP A 141 -0.56 -32.97 8.39
N GLU A 142 -0.54 -33.48 9.63
CA GLU A 142 -1.49 -33.09 10.69
C GLU A 142 -1.19 -31.70 11.27
N THR A 143 -0.03 -31.12 10.98
CA THR A 143 0.42 -29.81 11.48
C THR A 143 0.92 -28.91 10.36
N PRO A 144 0.10 -28.63 9.34
CA PRO A 144 0.56 -27.90 8.16
C PRO A 144 1.00 -26.48 8.50
N ILE A 145 2.09 -26.07 7.88
CA ILE A 145 2.57 -24.69 7.98
C ILE A 145 1.62 -23.74 7.22
N SER A 146 1.60 -22.47 7.65
CA SER A 146 0.93 -21.41 6.91
C SER A 146 1.80 -20.93 5.75
N TYR A 147 1.24 -20.88 4.55
CA TYR A 147 1.90 -20.36 3.34
C TYR A 147 1.60 -18.89 3.13
N GLY A 148 2.46 -18.19 2.37
CA GLY A 148 2.22 -16.83 1.91
C GLY A 148 2.37 -15.72 2.94
N LEU A 149 2.87 -16.00 4.15
CA LEU A 149 3.01 -15.00 5.22
C LEU A 149 4.17 -14.02 4.97
N ASN A 150 5.25 -14.47 4.34
CA ASN A 150 6.46 -13.70 4.08
C ASN A 150 6.77 -13.60 2.60
N SER A 151 5.75 -13.50 1.77
CA SER A 151 5.90 -13.49 0.33
C SER A 151 4.81 -12.69 -0.37
N ARG A 152 5.01 -12.48 -1.64
CA ARG A 152 4.04 -11.91 -2.55
C ARG A 152 3.95 -12.77 -3.79
N LEU A 153 2.73 -13.14 -4.17
CA LEU A 153 2.49 -13.75 -5.47
C LEU A 153 2.36 -12.68 -6.56
N VAL A 154 3.01 -12.92 -7.68
CA VAL A 154 2.93 -12.06 -8.87
C VAL A 154 2.73 -12.91 -10.12
N LYS A 155 2.15 -12.34 -11.17
CA LYS A 155 2.15 -12.94 -12.51
C LYS A 155 3.35 -12.43 -13.30
N GLU A 156 4.19 -13.35 -13.76
CA GLU A 156 5.31 -13.10 -14.68
C GLU A 156 5.14 -14.05 -15.86
N ASP A 157 5.05 -13.51 -17.04
CA ASP A 157 4.84 -14.27 -18.28
C ASP A 157 3.67 -15.28 -18.20
N GLY A 158 2.57 -14.86 -17.60
CA GLY A 158 1.37 -15.67 -17.41
C GLY A 158 1.45 -16.75 -16.33
N LYS A 159 2.57 -16.86 -15.64
CA LYS A 159 2.77 -17.82 -14.53
C LYS A 159 2.75 -17.11 -13.18
N ILE A 160 2.22 -17.79 -12.16
CA ILE A 160 2.31 -17.30 -10.78
C ILE A 160 3.67 -17.65 -10.22
N VAL A 161 4.34 -16.62 -9.69
CA VAL A 161 5.66 -16.71 -9.06
C VAL A 161 5.58 -16.12 -7.67
N GLU A 162 6.16 -16.82 -6.69
CA GLU A 162 6.28 -16.36 -5.32
C GLU A 162 7.57 -15.58 -5.11
N LYS A 163 7.45 -14.31 -4.72
CA LYS A 163 8.57 -13.43 -4.35
C LYS A 163 8.66 -13.36 -2.84
N VAL A 164 9.65 -14.01 -2.27
CA VAL A 164 9.82 -14.14 -0.80
C VAL A 164 10.58 -12.93 -0.23
N TRP A 165 10.15 -12.45 0.92
CA TRP A 165 10.85 -11.42 1.70
C TRP A 165 11.95 -12.07 2.54
N LYS A 166 13.16 -12.02 2.02
CA LYS A 166 14.35 -12.63 2.63
C LYS A 166 15.62 -11.97 2.11
N VAL A 167 16.75 -12.26 2.74
CA VAL A 167 18.07 -11.97 2.16
C VAL A 167 18.20 -12.71 0.83
N GLY A 168 18.59 -12.01 -0.22
CA GLY A 168 18.61 -12.52 -1.59
C GLY A 168 17.24 -12.50 -2.30
N GLY A 169 16.17 -11.98 -1.67
CA GLY A 169 14.83 -11.82 -2.22
C GLY A 169 14.32 -10.38 -2.15
N LEU A 170 13.01 -10.22 -1.95
CA LEU A 170 12.42 -8.89 -1.74
C LEU A 170 12.92 -8.27 -0.42
N TYR A 171 13.17 -6.96 -0.45
CA TYR A 171 13.66 -6.17 0.71
C TYR A 171 15.02 -6.60 1.27
N THR A 172 15.86 -7.25 0.46
CA THR A 172 17.21 -7.73 0.85
C THR A 172 17.97 -6.74 1.72
N GLN A 173 18.16 -5.51 1.26
CA GLN A 173 18.97 -4.50 1.97
C GLN A 173 18.41 -4.15 3.36
N ALA A 174 17.08 -4.09 3.51
CA ALA A 174 16.45 -3.83 4.81
C ALA A 174 16.58 -5.04 5.74
N ILE A 175 16.39 -6.24 5.20
CA ILE A 175 16.47 -7.50 5.97
C ILE A 175 17.91 -7.77 6.41
N GLU A 176 18.91 -7.50 5.57
CA GLU A 176 20.32 -7.61 5.95
C GLU A 176 20.68 -6.71 7.15
N LYS A 177 20.16 -5.48 7.17
CA LYS A 177 20.33 -4.60 8.33
C LYS A 177 19.67 -5.15 9.59
N ILE A 178 18.44 -5.67 9.47
CA ILE A 178 17.73 -6.32 10.59
C ILE A 178 18.54 -7.51 11.12
N VAL A 179 19.05 -8.37 10.23
CA VAL A 179 19.86 -9.52 10.63
C VAL A 179 21.14 -9.09 11.34
N ALA A 180 21.83 -8.05 10.83
CA ALA A 180 23.03 -7.52 11.46
C ALA A 180 22.75 -7.01 12.89
N GLU A 181 21.67 -6.23 13.09
CA GLU A 181 21.29 -5.74 14.42
C GLU A 181 20.90 -6.88 15.38
N LEU A 182 20.18 -7.89 14.89
CA LEU A 182 19.85 -9.07 15.68
C LEU A 182 21.11 -9.86 16.08
N GLN A 183 22.08 -10.00 15.18
CA GLN A 183 23.36 -10.64 15.50
C GLN A 183 24.13 -9.87 16.59
N LEU A 184 24.10 -8.53 16.56
CA LEU A 184 24.69 -7.71 17.61
C LEU A 184 23.96 -7.85 18.95
N ALA A 185 22.68 -8.18 18.94
CA ALA A 185 21.90 -8.38 20.17
C ALA A 185 22.14 -9.73 20.85
N VAL A 186 22.62 -10.75 20.11
CA VAL A 186 22.85 -12.10 20.66
C VAL A 186 23.71 -12.13 21.94
N PRO A 187 24.85 -11.40 22.03
CA PRO A 187 25.67 -11.43 23.24
C PRO A 187 24.99 -10.84 24.50
N PHE A 188 23.86 -10.15 24.32
CA PHE A 188 23.09 -9.55 25.42
C PHE A 188 21.90 -10.41 25.84
N ALA A 189 21.68 -11.55 25.23
CA ALA A 189 20.65 -12.51 25.66
C ALA A 189 21.02 -13.12 27.00
N GLU A 190 20.05 -13.21 27.93
CA GLU A 190 20.26 -13.76 29.27
C GLU A 190 20.28 -15.30 29.32
N ASN A 191 19.75 -15.94 28.28
CA ASN A 191 19.68 -17.40 28.18
C ASN A 191 20.35 -17.88 26.88
N GLU A 192 21.03 -19.03 26.95
CA GLU A 192 21.61 -19.75 25.83
C GLU A 192 20.53 -20.48 25.01
#